data_59b2196cb8b801d50bd2b12d4fe7bff0
#
_entry.id   59b2196cb8b801d50bd2b12d4fe7bff0
#
_cell.length_a   1.000
_cell.length_b   1.000
_cell.length_c   1.000
_cell.angle_alpha   90.00
_cell.angle_beta   90.00
_cell.angle_gamma   90.00
#
_symmetry.space_group_name_H-M   'P 1'
#
loop_
_entity.id
_entity.type
_entity.pdbx_description
1 polymer ?
#
loop_
_entity_poly.entity_id
_entity_poly.type
_entity_poly.pdbx_seq_one_letter_code
_entity_poly.pdbx_strand_id
1 'polypeptide(L)'
;MSATAVAGIFALAGCSGPRRTPVTVTETATATSTVRETVTAFAGPERYAGRVPTSFGMSMPGIVETVPTTPGRRTIALTFDACGGPHGSAVDQRLVDTLREHAVPATLFLSATWIEANPEATRSLAADPLFRLENHGTRHLPLTVNGAAAYGIPGTGTPAEAMAEIDGNRELLSRYGVESNWFRSGTAHYDDVAVDIARDRGVTIAGYAVNGDYGATATPAHVAENIITAPDGAIVLAHMNHPHSGTAEGVRRAVEELRGSAVRFAFLDGTLP
;
A
#
# COMPACT_ATOMS: atom_id res chain seq x y z
N MET A 1 8.80 -34.62 -16.14
CA MET A 1 9.30 -35.49 -17.21
C MET A 1 10.46 -36.29 -16.60
N SER A 2 10.23 -37.60 -16.39
CA SER A 2 11.21 -38.51 -15.76
C SER A 2 12.22 -39.00 -16.82
N ALA A 3 13.48 -38.76 -16.61
CA ALA A 3 14.57 -39.36 -17.41
C ALA A 3 15.09 -40.61 -16.70
N THR A 4 14.88 -41.76 -17.33
CA THR A 4 15.38 -43.07 -16.87
C THR A 4 16.76 -43.30 -17.50
N ALA A 5 17.80 -43.41 -16.69
CA ALA A 5 19.11 -43.80 -17.13
C ALA A 5 19.27 -45.32 -16.96
N VAL A 6 19.59 -46.01 -18.05
CA VAL A 6 19.88 -47.43 -18.10
C VAL A 6 21.39 -47.61 -17.88
N ALA A 7 21.79 -48.36 -16.86
CA ALA A 7 23.19 -48.76 -16.63
C ALA A 7 23.46 -50.14 -17.20
N GLY A 8 24.52 -50.26 -18.01
CA GLY A 8 24.92 -51.47 -18.72
C GLY A 8 25.48 -52.54 -17.80
N ILE A 9 25.25 -53.80 -18.20
CA ILE A 9 25.70 -55.00 -17.53
C ILE A 9 27.08 -55.43 -18.13
N PHE A 10 28.11 -55.56 -17.30
CA PHE A 10 29.34 -56.26 -17.66
C PHE A 10 29.25 -57.71 -17.16
N ALA A 11 29.32 -58.65 -18.08
CA ALA A 11 29.43 -60.08 -17.78
C ALA A 11 30.91 -60.52 -17.77
N LEU A 12 31.39 -61.05 -16.67
CA LEU A 12 32.62 -61.80 -16.57
C LEU A 12 32.30 -63.32 -16.35
N ALA A 13 32.67 -64.10 -17.27
CA ALA A 13 32.53 -65.56 -17.18
C ALA A 13 33.65 -66.15 -16.35
N GLY A 14 33.35 -67.08 -15.40
CA GLY A 14 34.32 -67.89 -14.72
C GLY A 14 33.85 -68.58 -13.44
N CYS A 15 33.63 -69.88 -13.51
CA CYS A 15 33.65 -70.93 -12.46
C CYS A 15 32.46 -71.04 -11.51
N SER A 16 31.82 -72.21 -11.58
CA SER A 16 30.76 -72.82 -10.82
C SER A 16 30.78 -72.63 -9.31
N GLY A 17 29.77 -71.87 -8.81
CA GLY A 17 29.38 -71.81 -7.39
C GLY A 17 27.86 -71.56 -7.34
N PRO A 18 27.16 -71.80 -6.19
CA PRO A 18 25.72 -71.82 -6.15
C PRO A 18 25.14 -70.46 -6.52
N ARG A 19 24.07 -70.50 -7.33
CA ARG A 19 23.35 -69.34 -7.82
C ARG A 19 22.80 -68.43 -6.66
N ARG A 20 23.43 -67.27 -6.50
CA ARG A 20 22.82 -66.20 -5.69
C ARG A 20 21.93 -65.38 -6.63
N THR A 21 20.66 -65.21 -6.26
CA THR A 21 19.73 -64.31 -6.90
C THR A 21 20.24 -62.86 -6.77
N PRO A 22 20.27 -62.07 -7.84
CA PRO A 22 20.66 -60.66 -7.75
C PRO A 22 19.61 -59.87 -6.99
N VAL A 23 20.02 -59.17 -5.94
CA VAL A 23 19.22 -58.16 -5.27
C VAL A 23 19.39 -56.83 -6.03
N THR A 24 18.33 -56.39 -6.65
CA THR A 24 18.31 -55.09 -7.30
C THR A 24 18.09 -54.01 -6.22
N VAL A 25 19.12 -53.23 -5.94
CA VAL A 25 18.99 -52.02 -5.11
C VAL A 25 18.66 -50.88 -6.02
N THR A 26 17.45 -50.34 -5.89
CA THR A 26 17.01 -49.13 -6.60
C THR A 26 17.37 -47.95 -5.72
N GLU A 27 18.42 -47.20 -6.07
CA GLU A 27 18.68 -45.89 -5.48
C GLU A 27 17.74 -44.86 -6.10
N THR A 28 16.85 -44.32 -5.30
CA THR A 28 16.02 -43.17 -5.70
C THR A 28 16.77 -41.90 -5.37
N ALA A 29 17.35 -41.26 -6.39
CA ALA A 29 17.92 -39.92 -6.24
C ALA A 29 16.79 -38.86 -6.19
N THR A 30 16.60 -38.26 -5.03
CA THR A 30 15.72 -37.14 -4.86
C THR A 30 16.41 -35.86 -5.36
N ALA A 31 15.97 -35.33 -6.50
CA ALA A 31 16.48 -34.05 -6.98
C ALA A 31 15.82 -32.94 -6.15
N THR A 32 16.60 -32.30 -5.30
CA THR A 32 16.19 -31.08 -4.57
C THR A 32 16.26 -29.89 -5.54
N SER A 33 15.12 -29.42 -6.01
CA SER A 33 15.03 -28.18 -6.77
C SER A 33 15.20 -27.01 -5.81
N THR A 34 16.36 -26.36 -5.84
CA THR A 34 16.57 -25.08 -5.18
C THR A 34 15.93 -23.99 -6.04
N VAL A 35 14.76 -23.52 -5.63
CA VAL A 35 14.19 -22.27 -6.15
C VAL A 35 15.10 -21.15 -5.65
N ARG A 36 15.89 -20.56 -6.56
CA ARG A 36 16.55 -19.29 -6.28
C ARG A 36 15.48 -18.19 -6.39
N GLU A 37 15.02 -17.71 -5.27
CA GLU A 37 14.32 -16.44 -5.20
C GLU A 37 15.27 -15.34 -5.66
N THR A 38 14.98 -14.74 -6.80
CA THR A 38 15.70 -13.54 -7.25
C THR A 38 15.15 -12.39 -6.43
N VAL A 39 15.78 -12.06 -5.32
CA VAL A 39 15.50 -10.81 -4.60
C VAL A 39 15.97 -9.70 -5.51
N THR A 40 15.03 -8.97 -6.11
CA THR A 40 15.33 -7.75 -6.86
C THR A 40 15.82 -6.73 -5.84
N ALA A 41 17.14 -6.51 -5.79
CA ALA A 41 17.70 -5.47 -4.94
C ALA A 41 17.25 -4.09 -5.49
N PHE A 42 16.55 -3.34 -4.67
CA PHE A 42 16.19 -1.96 -5.00
C PHE A 42 17.44 -1.09 -5.13
N ALA A 43 17.38 -0.09 -6.03
CA ALA A 43 18.47 0.86 -6.20
C ALA A 43 18.76 1.61 -4.89
N GLY A 44 20.05 1.78 -4.56
CA GLY A 44 20.46 2.56 -3.40
C GLY A 44 20.40 4.08 -3.64
N PRO A 45 20.63 4.89 -2.60
CA PRO A 45 20.53 6.35 -2.67
C PRO A 45 21.57 6.98 -3.59
N GLU A 46 22.69 6.32 -3.84
CA GLU A 46 23.76 6.77 -4.76
C GLU A 46 23.27 6.96 -6.19
N ARG A 47 22.23 6.24 -6.64
CA ARG A 47 21.59 6.41 -7.95
C ARG A 47 21.03 7.83 -8.15
N TYR A 48 20.70 8.51 -7.07
CA TYR A 48 20.07 9.83 -7.08
C TYR A 48 21.04 10.94 -6.63
N ALA A 49 22.31 10.59 -6.38
CA ALA A 49 23.31 11.55 -5.94
C ALA A 49 23.49 12.68 -6.97
N GLY A 50 23.42 13.92 -6.49
CA GLY A 50 23.58 15.11 -7.34
C GLY A 50 22.36 15.46 -8.20
N ARG A 51 21.27 14.69 -8.17
CA ARG A 51 20.02 15.09 -8.82
C ARG A 51 19.40 16.27 -8.07
N VAL A 52 19.03 17.31 -8.81
CA VAL A 52 18.37 18.50 -8.28
C VAL A 52 16.91 18.46 -8.71
N PRO A 53 15.94 18.50 -7.77
CA PRO A 53 14.53 18.55 -8.12
C PRO A 53 14.17 19.77 -8.97
N THR A 54 13.30 19.58 -9.94
CA THR A 54 12.82 20.64 -10.85
C THR A 54 11.37 21.03 -10.57
N SER A 55 10.65 20.21 -9.82
CA SER A 55 9.27 20.47 -9.41
C SER A 55 9.03 19.99 -7.99
N PHE A 56 8.08 20.66 -7.30
CA PHE A 56 7.61 20.32 -5.97
C PHE A 56 6.12 20.63 -5.86
N GLY A 57 5.31 19.67 -5.38
CA GLY A 57 3.88 19.86 -5.24
C GLY A 57 3.13 18.55 -5.00
N MET A 58 1.80 18.61 -5.14
CA MET A 58 0.89 17.50 -4.88
C MET A 58 0.54 16.70 -6.14
N SER A 59 0.71 17.29 -7.33
CA SER A 59 0.36 16.68 -8.61
C SER A 59 1.52 16.84 -9.58
N MET A 60 2.00 15.71 -10.10
CA MET A 60 3.03 15.64 -11.14
C MET A 60 3.04 14.24 -11.77
N PRO A 61 3.73 14.03 -12.91
CA PRO A 61 3.85 12.71 -13.53
C PRO A 61 4.37 11.65 -12.53
N GLY A 62 3.68 10.52 -12.43
CA GLY A 62 3.99 9.45 -11.48
C GLY A 62 3.12 9.45 -10.21
N ILE A 63 2.30 10.48 -10.00
CA ILE A 63 1.28 10.52 -8.95
C ILE A 63 -0.07 10.13 -9.54
N VAL A 64 -0.76 9.18 -8.88
CA VAL A 64 -2.06 8.67 -9.33
C VAL A 64 -3.18 9.35 -8.55
N GLU A 65 -4.06 10.06 -9.24
CA GLU A 65 -5.17 10.81 -8.64
C GLU A 65 -6.55 10.20 -8.92
N THR A 66 -6.58 9.19 -9.81
CA THR A 66 -7.81 8.52 -10.22
C THR A 66 -7.63 7.03 -10.28
N VAL A 67 -8.73 6.30 -10.08
CA VAL A 67 -8.79 4.83 -10.19
C VAL A 67 -9.41 4.40 -11.51
N PRO A 68 -9.23 3.12 -11.93
CA PRO A 68 -9.93 2.57 -13.09
C PRO A 68 -11.44 2.68 -12.97
N THR A 69 -12.10 3.11 -14.03
CA THR A 69 -13.56 3.30 -14.09
C THR A 69 -14.23 2.14 -14.83
N THR A 70 -15.54 1.99 -14.60
CA THR A 70 -16.36 1.00 -15.28
C THR A 70 -17.51 1.69 -16.02
N PRO A 71 -17.71 1.45 -17.32
CA PRO A 71 -18.81 2.06 -18.06
C PRO A 71 -20.18 1.86 -17.38
N GLY A 72 -20.97 2.93 -17.32
CA GLY A 72 -22.30 2.90 -16.72
C GLY A 72 -22.37 2.95 -15.19
N ARG A 73 -21.21 3.04 -14.53
CA ARG A 73 -21.12 3.23 -13.06
C ARG A 73 -20.05 4.24 -12.70
N ARG A 74 -20.40 5.22 -11.89
CA ARG A 74 -19.41 6.13 -11.29
C ARG A 74 -18.67 5.42 -10.20
N THR A 75 -17.33 5.37 -10.29
CA THR A 75 -16.44 4.76 -9.30
C THR A 75 -15.81 5.85 -8.44
N ILE A 76 -15.78 5.68 -7.13
CA ILE A 76 -15.12 6.58 -6.18
C ILE A 76 -14.24 5.74 -5.27
N ALA A 77 -12.98 6.14 -5.08
CA ALA A 77 -12.08 5.55 -4.09
C ALA A 77 -12.02 6.47 -2.86
N LEU A 78 -12.60 6.01 -1.74
CA LEU A 78 -12.44 6.71 -0.47
C LEU A 78 -11.10 6.33 0.16
N THR A 79 -10.31 7.32 0.51
CA THR A 79 -9.04 7.14 1.20
C THR A 79 -9.00 7.99 2.46
N PHE A 80 -8.44 7.42 3.54
CA PHE A 80 -8.37 8.09 4.83
C PHE A 80 -6.95 8.04 5.36
N ASP A 81 -6.42 9.23 5.67
CA ASP A 81 -5.10 9.37 6.24
C ASP A 81 -5.16 9.33 7.78
N ALA A 82 -4.19 8.67 8.39
CA ALA A 82 -3.99 8.60 9.83
C ALA A 82 -2.58 9.08 10.17
N CYS A 83 -2.47 10.36 10.48
CA CYS A 83 -1.20 11.10 10.51
C CYS A 83 -0.33 10.79 11.73
N GLY A 84 -0.92 10.47 12.88
CA GLY A 84 -0.18 10.27 14.14
C GLY A 84 0.30 11.57 14.79
N GLY A 85 1.25 11.44 15.71
CA GLY A 85 1.79 12.56 16.46
C GLY A 85 0.90 13.03 17.63
N PRO A 86 1.28 14.11 18.35
CA PRO A 86 0.66 14.50 19.63
C PRO A 86 -0.85 14.80 19.55
N HIS A 87 -1.35 15.21 18.40
CA HIS A 87 -2.75 15.59 18.20
C HIS A 87 -3.44 14.78 17.09
N GLY A 88 -2.75 13.82 16.50
CA GLY A 88 -3.23 13.04 15.35
C GLY A 88 -3.25 11.53 15.57
N SER A 89 -3.15 11.04 16.81
CA SER A 89 -3.09 9.61 17.12
C SER A 89 -4.43 9.00 17.52
N ALA A 90 -5.53 9.75 17.46
CA ALA A 90 -6.85 9.18 17.76
C ALA A 90 -7.36 8.28 16.62
N VAL A 91 -8.38 7.50 16.92
CA VAL A 91 -9.15 6.70 15.94
C VAL A 91 -10.56 7.25 15.86
N ASP A 92 -11.03 7.64 14.69
CA ASP A 92 -12.45 7.94 14.51
C ASP A 92 -13.26 6.66 14.32
N GLN A 93 -13.64 6.05 15.45
CA GLN A 93 -14.39 4.81 15.46
C GLN A 93 -15.75 4.94 14.76
N ARG A 94 -16.38 6.13 14.81
CA ARG A 94 -17.67 6.38 14.13
C ARG A 94 -17.52 6.30 12.62
N LEU A 95 -16.39 6.77 12.07
CA LEU A 95 -16.07 6.63 10.66
C LEU A 95 -15.91 5.15 10.28
N VAL A 96 -15.11 4.41 11.05
CA VAL A 96 -14.89 2.97 10.80
C VAL A 96 -16.20 2.19 10.88
N ASP A 97 -17.03 2.46 11.88
CA ASP A 97 -18.33 1.80 12.05
C ASP A 97 -19.29 2.13 10.91
N THR A 98 -19.31 3.40 10.44
CA THR A 98 -20.09 3.81 9.26
C THR A 98 -19.69 3.04 8.00
N LEU A 99 -18.38 2.92 7.73
CA LEU A 99 -17.90 2.20 6.55
C LEU A 99 -18.29 0.71 6.62
N ARG A 100 -18.21 0.09 7.80
CA ARG A 100 -18.63 -1.29 8.04
C ARG A 100 -20.14 -1.48 7.88
N GLU A 101 -20.95 -0.61 8.49
CA GLU A 101 -22.42 -0.68 8.44
C GLU A 101 -22.95 -0.62 7.01
N HIS A 102 -22.31 0.20 6.18
CA HIS A 102 -22.70 0.39 4.79
C HIS A 102 -21.91 -0.48 3.80
N ALA A 103 -21.03 -1.37 4.28
CA ALA A 103 -20.13 -2.20 3.46
C ALA A 103 -19.36 -1.39 2.40
N VAL A 104 -18.80 -0.24 2.81
CA VAL A 104 -18.05 0.66 1.95
C VAL A 104 -16.56 0.36 2.06
N PRO A 105 -15.91 -0.13 0.98
CA PRO A 105 -14.47 -0.33 0.99
C PRO A 105 -13.71 1.00 1.05
N ALA A 106 -12.58 0.99 1.75
CA ALA A 106 -11.71 2.16 1.85
C ALA A 106 -10.23 1.77 1.92
N THR A 107 -9.36 2.65 1.42
CA THR A 107 -7.92 2.54 1.62
C THR A 107 -7.50 3.46 2.76
N LEU A 108 -6.77 2.92 3.72
CA LEU A 108 -6.34 3.62 4.93
C LEU A 108 -4.82 3.82 4.86
N PHE A 109 -4.38 5.06 4.73
CA PHE A 109 -2.97 5.41 4.76
C PHE A 109 -2.55 5.68 6.20
N LEU A 110 -1.79 4.74 6.79
CA LEU A 110 -1.38 4.79 8.19
C LEU A 110 0.09 5.18 8.29
N SER A 111 0.42 6.21 9.07
CA SER A 111 1.81 6.54 9.40
C SER A 111 2.36 5.60 10.48
N ALA A 112 3.68 5.42 10.53
CA ALA A 112 4.28 4.58 11.56
C ALA A 112 3.96 5.11 12.97
N THR A 113 3.96 6.41 13.17
CA THR A 113 3.64 7.03 14.47
C THR A 113 2.20 6.77 14.91
N TRP A 114 1.25 6.68 13.96
CA TRP A 114 -0.13 6.31 14.28
C TRP A 114 -0.25 4.81 14.59
N ILE A 115 0.41 3.94 13.81
CA ILE A 115 0.43 2.48 14.02
C ILE A 115 0.98 2.13 15.39
N GLU A 116 2.11 2.75 15.78
CA GLU A 116 2.74 2.54 17.09
C GLU A 116 1.85 2.96 18.26
N ALA A 117 1.07 4.04 18.07
CA ALA A 117 0.11 4.51 19.06
C ALA A 117 -1.17 3.64 19.12
N ASN A 118 -1.49 2.91 18.05
CA ASN A 118 -2.76 2.18 17.91
C ASN A 118 -2.57 0.72 17.41
N PRO A 119 -1.77 -0.11 18.07
CA PRO A 119 -1.44 -1.45 17.58
C PRO A 119 -2.68 -2.37 17.48
N GLU A 120 -3.64 -2.25 18.40
CA GLU A 120 -4.87 -3.07 18.38
C GLU A 120 -5.81 -2.64 17.24
N ALA A 121 -5.98 -1.33 17.03
CA ALA A 121 -6.77 -0.80 15.94
C ALA A 121 -6.15 -1.22 14.59
N THR A 122 -4.81 -1.10 14.45
CA THR A 122 -4.09 -1.53 13.24
C THR A 122 -4.36 -3.01 12.95
N ARG A 123 -4.27 -3.88 13.96
CA ARG A 123 -4.52 -5.32 13.80
C ARG A 123 -5.97 -5.61 13.38
N SER A 124 -6.92 -4.91 13.99
CA SER A 124 -8.35 -5.04 13.65
C SER A 124 -8.65 -4.59 12.23
N LEU A 125 -8.07 -3.47 11.80
CA LEU A 125 -8.26 -2.93 10.45
C LEU A 125 -7.56 -3.81 9.39
N ALA A 126 -6.37 -4.34 9.67
CA ALA A 126 -5.65 -5.24 8.77
C ALA A 126 -6.38 -6.57 8.52
N ALA A 127 -7.17 -7.05 9.50
CA ALA A 127 -7.94 -8.27 9.39
C ALA A 127 -9.32 -8.09 8.71
N ASP A 128 -9.73 -6.84 8.43
CA ASP A 128 -11.04 -6.52 7.88
C ASP A 128 -10.96 -6.39 6.35
N PRO A 129 -11.68 -7.23 5.57
CA PRO A 129 -11.61 -7.19 4.11
C PRO A 129 -12.14 -5.88 3.49
N LEU A 130 -12.90 -5.07 4.24
CA LEU A 130 -13.36 -3.75 3.79
C LEU A 130 -12.23 -2.71 3.74
N PHE A 131 -11.09 -2.99 4.36
CA PHE A 131 -9.99 -2.03 4.43
C PHE A 131 -8.71 -2.56 3.78
N ARG A 132 -8.04 -1.71 3.02
CA ARG A 132 -6.66 -1.90 2.62
C ARG A 132 -5.80 -0.90 3.33
N LEU A 133 -4.82 -1.39 4.08
CA LEU A 133 -3.87 -0.55 4.78
C LEU A 133 -2.70 -0.26 3.86
N GLU A 134 -2.33 1.01 3.78
CA GLU A 134 -1.26 1.50 2.92
C GLU A 134 -0.34 2.48 3.66
N ASN A 135 0.77 2.80 3.06
CA ASN A 135 1.89 3.49 3.70
C ASN A 135 1.73 5.02 3.69
N HIS A 136 1.71 5.64 4.89
CA HIS A 136 1.64 7.10 5.07
C HIS A 136 2.95 7.71 5.61
N GLY A 137 4.07 7.02 5.37
CA GLY A 137 5.38 7.45 5.82
C GLY A 137 5.74 7.03 7.24
N THR A 138 7.04 7.06 7.53
CA THR A 138 7.59 6.72 8.85
C THR A 138 7.43 7.87 9.83
N ARG A 139 7.73 9.10 9.40
CA ARG A 139 7.70 10.33 10.20
C ARG A 139 6.64 11.33 9.75
N HIS A 140 5.84 10.98 8.75
CA HIS A 140 4.78 11.82 8.20
C HIS A 140 5.32 13.12 7.59
N LEU A 141 6.38 13.03 6.77
CA LEU A 141 7.02 14.18 6.14
C LEU A 141 6.64 14.34 4.67
N PRO A 142 6.74 15.55 4.08
CA PRO A 142 6.84 15.71 2.64
C PRO A 142 7.98 14.84 2.10
N LEU A 143 7.78 14.19 0.95
CA LEU A 143 8.81 13.31 0.37
C LEU A 143 9.65 14.09 -0.63
N THR A 144 10.86 14.47 -0.22
CA THR A 144 11.78 15.31 -0.99
C THR A 144 13.22 14.84 -0.85
N VAL A 145 14.12 15.31 -1.73
CA VAL A 145 15.55 15.04 -1.60
C VAL A 145 16.36 16.28 -1.20
N ASN A 146 15.70 17.41 -0.94
CA ASN A 146 16.34 18.68 -0.65
C ASN A 146 15.75 19.43 0.55
N GLY A 147 14.82 18.81 1.31
CA GLY A 147 14.21 19.40 2.48
C GLY A 147 13.09 20.42 2.18
N ALA A 148 12.57 20.46 0.94
CA ALA A 148 11.46 21.35 0.61
C ALA A 148 10.27 21.13 1.56
N ALA A 149 9.77 22.24 2.14
CA ALA A 149 8.74 22.18 3.18
C ALA A 149 7.34 22.38 2.63
N ALA A 150 6.35 21.70 3.22
CA ALA A 150 4.94 21.95 2.99
C ALA A 150 4.22 22.17 4.31
N TYR A 151 3.32 23.17 4.37
CA TYR A 151 2.59 23.55 5.58
C TYR A 151 3.48 23.81 6.81
N GLY A 152 4.73 24.28 6.59
CA GLY A 152 5.69 24.50 7.66
C GLY A 152 6.41 23.23 8.16
N ILE A 153 6.13 22.08 7.58
CA ILE A 153 6.77 20.80 7.90
C ILE A 153 7.94 20.59 6.92
N PRO A 154 9.21 20.53 7.39
CA PRO A 154 10.34 20.22 6.52
C PRO A 154 10.20 18.82 5.90
N GLY A 155 10.52 18.71 4.62
CA GLY A 155 10.57 17.42 3.93
C GLY A 155 11.84 16.62 4.26
N THR A 156 11.90 15.39 3.74
CA THR A 156 13.13 14.61 3.73
C THR A 156 14.22 15.35 2.95
N GLY A 157 15.44 15.39 3.47
CA GLY A 157 16.53 16.26 2.94
C GLY A 157 17.47 15.56 1.99
N THR A 158 17.37 14.22 1.87
CA THR A 158 18.28 13.42 1.04
C THR A 158 17.55 12.23 0.43
N PRO A 159 18.09 11.64 -0.68
CA PRO A 159 17.55 10.40 -1.23
C PRO A 159 17.47 9.26 -0.21
N ALA A 160 18.45 9.14 0.67
CA ALA A 160 18.45 8.12 1.72
C ALA A 160 17.32 8.33 2.73
N GLU A 161 17.04 9.57 3.11
CA GLU A 161 15.92 9.88 4.01
C GLU A 161 14.57 9.65 3.34
N ALA A 162 14.43 9.97 2.04
CA ALA A 162 13.21 9.68 1.29
C ALA A 162 12.94 8.17 1.20
N MET A 163 13.97 7.36 0.96
CA MET A 163 13.86 5.89 1.00
C MET A 163 13.48 5.40 2.40
N ALA A 164 14.10 5.91 3.46
CA ALA A 164 13.80 5.52 4.83
C ALA A 164 12.37 5.90 5.25
N GLU A 165 11.83 7.02 4.73
CA GLU A 165 10.45 7.44 4.98
C GLU A 165 9.43 6.44 4.41
N ILE A 166 9.73 5.85 3.25
CA ILE A 166 8.91 4.80 2.63
C ILE A 166 9.14 3.44 3.31
N ASP A 167 10.39 3.01 3.41
CA ASP A 167 10.74 1.64 3.77
C ASP A 167 10.46 1.32 5.24
N GLY A 168 10.71 2.27 6.14
CA GLY A 168 10.53 2.05 7.58
C GLY A 168 9.07 1.73 7.93
N ASN A 169 8.13 2.47 7.37
CA ASN A 169 6.72 2.20 7.63
C ASN A 169 6.21 0.96 6.87
N ARG A 170 6.73 0.69 5.66
CA ARG A 170 6.42 -0.55 4.94
C ARG A 170 6.85 -1.78 5.73
N GLU A 171 8.04 -1.75 6.35
CA GLU A 171 8.50 -2.81 7.24
C GLU A 171 7.59 -2.96 8.47
N LEU A 172 7.14 -1.85 9.05
CA LEU A 172 6.22 -1.88 10.20
C LEU A 172 4.87 -2.50 9.81
N LEU A 173 4.29 -2.10 8.66
CA LEU A 173 3.03 -2.67 8.14
C LEU A 173 3.15 -4.17 7.88
N SER A 174 4.30 -4.65 7.39
CA SER A 174 4.53 -6.08 7.15
C SER A 174 4.42 -6.94 8.40
N ARG A 175 4.68 -6.39 9.59
CA ARG A 175 4.50 -7.07 10.88
C ARG A 175 3.03 -7.34 11.23
N TYR A 176 2.11 -6.64 10.55
CA TYR A 176 0.67 -6.88 10.63
C TYR A 176 0.13 -7.72 9.46
N GLY A 177 1.03 -8.31 8.64
CA GLY A 177 0.66 -9.11 7.48
C GLY A 177 0.21 -8.26 6.28
N VAL A 178 0.49 -6.97 6.28
CA VAL A 178 0.13 -6.03 5.22
C VAL A 178 1.26 -5.90 4.22
N GLU A 179 0.97 -6.20 2.95
CA GLU A 179 1.84 -5.90 1.82
C GLU A 179 1.40 -4.56 1.20
N SER A 180 2.11 -3.49 1.56
CA SER A 180 1.78 -2.14 1.09
C SER A 180 2.45 -1.86 -0.25
N ASN A 181 1.63 -1.52 -1.24
CA ASN A 181 2.03 -1.20 -2.61
C ASN A 181 1.76 0.25 -2.98
N TRP A 182 1.06 1.00 -2.12
CA TRP A 182 0.79 2.41 -2.29
C TRP A 182 1.44 3.23 -1.19
N PHE A 183 1.79 4.46 -1.56
CA PHE A 183 2.39 5.42 -0.64
C PHE A 183 1.72 6.78 -0.78
N ARG A 184 1.45 7.43 0.34
CA ARG A 184 1.08 8.84 0.40
C ARG A 184 1.96 9.52 1.44
N SER A 185 2.68 10.61 1.06
CA SER A 185 3.48 11.36 2.03
C SER A 185 2.60 12.12 3.02
N GLY A 186 3.12 12.43 4.19
CA GLY A 186 2.38 13.07 5.27
C GLY A 186 1.72 14.42 4.95
N THR A 187 2.04 15.02 3.81
CA THR A 187 1.45 16.27 3.35
C THR A 187 0.94 16.18 1.93
N ALA A 188 0.98 15.00 1.33
CA ALA A 188 0.76 14.75 -0.09
C ALA A 188 1.66 15.61 -1.02
N HIS A 189 2.83 16.06 -0.51
CA HIS A 189 3.80 16.84 -1.29
C HIS A 189 5.05 16.03 -1.61
N TYR A 190 5.54 16.21 -2.83
CA TYR A 190 6.66 15.45 -3.40
C TYR A 190 7.54 16.37 -4.25
N ASP A 191 8.83 16.07 -4.37
CA ASP A 191 9.60 16.51 -5.51
C ASP A 191 9.70 15.40 -6.57
N ASP A 192 10.02 15.77 -7.81
CA ASP A 192 10.08 14.85 -8.95
C ASP A 192 11.15 13.75 -8.79
N VAL A 193 12.23 14.01 -8.07
CA VAL A 193 13.27 13.02 -7.76
C VAL A 193 12.75 12.00 -6.75
N ALA A 194 12.01 12.46 -5.75
CA ALA A 194 11.39 11.59 -4.74
C ALA A 194 10.27 10.72 -5.34
N VAL A 195 9.55 11.20 -6.36
CA VAL A 195 8.58 10.39 -7.13
C VAL A 195 9.30 9.24 -7.86
N ASP A 196 10.46 9.51 -8.46
CA ASP A 196 11.29 8.45 -9.07
C ASP A 196 11.77 7.43 -8.04
N ILE A 197 12.18 7.90 -6.84
CA ILE A 197 12.58 7.02 -5.74
C ILE A 197 11.42 6.10 -5.35
N ALA A 198 10.21 6.62 -5.15
CA ALA A 198 9.04 5.83 -4.79
C ALA A 198 8.76 4.74 -5.84
N ARG A 199 8.78 5.09 -7.13
CA ARG A 199 8.63 4.13 -8.23
C ARG A 199 9.71 3.03 -8.17
N ASP A 200 10.98 3.42 -8.00
CA ASP A 200 12.10 2.48 -7.99
C ASP A 200 12.14 1.64 -6.67
N ARG A 201 11.42 2.08 -5.61
CA ARG A 201 11.11 1.29 -4.41
C ARG A 201 9.88 0.39 -4.58
N GLY A 202 9.27 0.36 -5.78
CA GLY A 202 8.14 -0.49 -6.10
C GLY A 202 6.83 -0.07 -5.43
N VAL A 203 6.69 1.21 -5.06
CA VAL A 203 5.42 1.75 -4.56
C VAL A 203 4.83 2.77 -5.52
N THR A 204 3.51 2.77 -5.64
CA THR A 204 2.76 3.77 -6.40
C THR A 204 2.36 4.92 -5.47
N ILE A 205 2.59 6.16 -5.90
CA ILE A 205 2.14 7.32 -5.12
C ILE A 205 0.65 7.56 -5.37
N ALA A 206 -0.14 7.56 -4.29
CA ALA A 206 -1.54 7.97 -4.31
C ALA A 206 -1.65 9.47 -4.02
N GLY A 207 -1.99 10.23 -5.04
CA GLY A 207 -2.53 11.58 -4.91
C GLY A 207 -4.04 11.54 -4.62
N TYR A 208 -4.74 12.62 -4.98
CA TYR A 208 -6.18 12.70 -4.89
C TYR A 208 -6.74 13.70 -5.90
N ALA A 209 -7.92 13.40 -6.44
CA ALA A 209 -8.68 14.32 -7.29
C ALA A 209 -9.60 15.23 -6.47
N VAL A 210 -10.01 14.80 -5.27
CA VAL A 210 -10.90 15.53 -4.37
C VAL A 210 -10.34 15.56 -2.96
N ASN A 211 -10.19 16.77 -2.41
CA ASN A 211 -9.94 16.94 -0.97
C ASN A 211 -11.28 16.88 -0.24
N GLY A 212 -11.54 15.75 0.43
CA GLY A 212 -12.83 15.44 1.01
C GLY A 212 -13.14 16.24 2.28
N ASP A 213 -12.12 16.51 3.12
CA ASP A 213 -12.36 17.09 4.45
C ASP A 213 -11.42 18.24 4.84
N TYR A 214 -10.55 18.70 3.92
CA TYR A 214 -9.61 19.82 4.13
C TYR A 214 -8.75 19.67 5.39
N GLY A 215 -8.16 18.47 5.59
CA GLY A 215 -7.36 18.20 6.78
C GLY A 215 -8.21 18.07 8.05
N ALA A 216 -9.37 17.45 7.94
CA ALA A 216 -10.36 17.25 9.01
C ALA A 216 -10.96 18.57 9.58
N THR A 217 -10.93 19.67 8.79
CA THR A 217 -11.48 20.96 9.20
C THR A 217 -12.84 21.30 8.55
N ALA A 218 -13.25 20.53 7.52
CA ALA A 218 -14.51 20.74 6.83
C ALA A 218 -15.72 20.40 7.73
N THR A 219 -16.83 21.13 7.49
CA THR A 219 -18.11 20.76 8.12
C THR A 219 -18.64 19.44 7.55
N PRO A 220 -19.51 18.73 8.28
CA PRO A 220 -20.14 17.50 7.75
C PRO A 220 -20.86 17.71 6.40
N ALA A 221 -21.46 18.87 6.19
CA ALA A 221 -22.14 19.19 4.94
C ALA A 221 -21.15 19.28 3.76
N HIS A 222 -20.02 19.97 3.96
CA HIS A 222 -18.99 20.08 2.93
C HIS A 222 -18.31 18.73 2.63
N VAL A 223 -18.05 17.92 3.66
CA VAL A 223 -17.51 16.56 3.45
C VAL A 223 -18.48 15.72 2.61
N ALA A 224 -19.77 15.76 2.94
CA ALA A 224 -20.78 15.03 2.18
C ALA A 224 -20.84 15.52 0.72
N GLU A 225 -20.90 16.83 0.50
CA GLU A 225 -20.93 17.44 -0.83
C GLU A 225 -19.71 17.06 -1.67
N ASN A 226 -18.49 17.12 -1.10
CA ASN A 226 -17.24 16.75 -1.78
C ASN A 226 -17.26 15.29 -2.27
N ILE A 227 -17.84 14.37 -1.49
CA ILE A 227 -17.93 12.96 -1.86
C ILE A 227 -19.07 12.75 -2.88
N ILE A 228 -20.24 13.34 -2.67
CA ILE A 228 -21.41 13.19 -3.54
C ILE A 228 -21.12 13.70 -4.95
N THR A 229 -20.41 14.81 -5.06
CA THR A 229 -20.07 15.45 -6.34
C THR A 229 -18.76 14.98 -6.94
N ALA A 230 -18.03 14.07 -6.27
CA ALA A 230 -16.75 13.56 -6.77
C ALA A 230 -16.91 12.97 -8.18
N PRO A 231 -16.03 13.32 -9.13
CA PRO A 231 -16.11 12.80 -10.51
C PRO A 231 -15.84 11.29 -10.57
N ASP A 232 -16.21 10.68 -11.69
CA ASP A 232 -15.92 9.26 -11.95
C ASP A 232 -14.41 8.99 -11.90
N GLY A 233 -14.02 7.98 -11.18
CA GLY A 233 -12.63 7.61 -10.95
C GLY A 233 -11.94 8.41 -9.85
N ALA A 234 -12.58 9.35 -9.17
CA ALA A 234 -11.91 10.19 -8.18
C ALA A 234 -11.36 9.39 -7.00
N ILE A 235 -10.09 9.64 -6.65
CA ILE A 235 -9.55 9.37 -5.33
C ILE A 235 -9.92 10.53 -4.43
N VAL A 236 -10.63 10.25 -3.34
CA VAL A 236 -11.03 11.23 -2.33
C VAL A 236 -10.13 11.07 -1.12
N LEU A 237 -9.45 12.15 -0.72
CA LEU A 237 -8.65 12.20 0.49
C LEU A 237 -9.48 12.75 1.64
N ALA A 238 -9.51 12.05 2.78
CA ALA A 238 -10.03 12.51 4.06
C ALA A 238 -9.19 11.94 5.20
N HIS A 239 -9.58 12.17 6.46
CA HIS A 239 -8.80 11.76 7.63
C HIS A 239 -9.62 10.91 8.59
N MET A 240 -8.97 9.91 9.23
CA MET A 240 -9.60 9.01 10.21
C MET A 240 -9.06 9.18 11.64
N ASN A 241 -8.18 10.13 11.85
CA ASN A 241 -7.49 10.34 13.12
C ASN A 241 -8.00 11.55 13.92
N HIS A 242 -9.14 12.14 13.50
CA HIS A 242 -9.77 13.29 14.14
C HIS A 242 -11.25 13.02 14.48
N PRO A 243 -11.56 12.27 15.56
CA PRO A 243 -12.92 11.80 15.89
C PRO A 243 -13.92 12.92 16.21
N HIS A 244 -13.43 14.16 16.42
CA HIS A 244 -14.28 15.32 16.68
C HIS A 244 -14.50 16.20 15.44
N SER A 245 -13.96 15.81 14.29
CA SER A 245 -14.15 16.50 13.01
C SER A 245 -15.53 16.22 12.39
N GLY A 246 -15.80 16.91 11.28
CA GLY A 246 -16.98 16.65 10.45
C GLY A 246 -16.91 15.43 9.56
N THR A 247 -15.75 14.74 9.51
CA THR A 247 -15.47 13.69 8.53
C THR A 247 -16.42 12.49 8.65
N ALA A 248 -16.53 11.88 9.83
CA ALA A 248 -17.40 10.71 10.02
C ALA A 248 -18.85 10.97 9.64
N GLU A 249 -19.41 12.07 10.14
CA GLU A 249 -20.80 12.43 9.87
C GLU A 249 -21.01 12.83 8.39
N GLY A 250 -20.05 13.50 7.77
CA GLY A 250 -20.11 13.84 6.35
C GLY A 250 -20.04 12.60 5.45
N VAL A 251 -19.16 11.66 5.76
CA VAL A 251 -19.06 10.36 5.06
C VAL A 251 -20.37 9.60 5.19
N ARG A 252 -20.94 9.51 6.39
CA ARG A 252 -22.23 8.85 6.63
C ARG A 252 -23.33 9.42 5.73
N ARG A 253 -23.48 10.74 5.70
CA ARG A 253 -24.46 11.42 4.83
C ARG A 253 -24.25 11.12 3.35
N ALA A 254 -23.00 11.20 2.89
CA ALA A 254 -22.67 10.90 1.49
C ALA A 254 -23.01 9.48 1.09
N VAL A 255 -22.65 8.52 1.93
CA VAL A 255 -22.91 7.10 1.68
C VAL A 255 -24.41 6.80 1.66
N GLU A 256 -25.16 7.36 2.60
CA GLU A 256 -26.62 7.22 2.65
C GLU A 256 -27.31 7.83 1.42
N GLU A 257 -26.89 9.02 0.98
CA GLU A 257 -27.43 9.68 -0.20
C GLU A 257 -27.10 8.93 -1.50
N LEU A 258 -25.87 8.40 -1.61
CA LEU A 258 -25.44 7.64 -2.78
C LEU A 258 -25.99 6.20 -2.79
N ARG A 259 -26.63 5.76 -1.73
CA ARG A 259 -27.21 4.43 -1.61
C ARG A 259 -28.25 4.18 -2.70
N GLY A 260 -28.09 3.08 -3.45
CA GLY A 260 -28.98 2.72 -4.55
C GLY A 260 -28.78 3.54 -5.84
N SER A 261 -27.83 4.46 -5.87
CA SER A 261 -27.42 5.15 -7.09
C SER A 261 -26.46 4.27 -7.93
N ALA A 262 -26.13 4.72 -9.14
CA ALA A 262 -25.14 4.05 -10.00
C ALA A 262 -23.68 4.34 -9.57
N VAL A 263 -23.46 4.62 -8.28
CA VAL A 263 -22.13 4.82 -7.69
C VAL A 263 -21.65 3.50 -7.06
N ARG A 264 -20.35 3.23 -7.19
CA ARG A 264 -19.65 2.20 -6.44
C ARG A 264 -18.43 2.78 -5.74
N PHE A 265 -18.17 2.33 -4.55
CA PHE A 265 -16.89 2.57 -3.87
C PHE A 265 -15.94 1.41 -4.17
N ALA A 266 -14.65 1.72 -4.41
CA ALA A 266 -13.64 0.74 -4.77
C ALA A 266 -12.31 1.06 -4.09
N PHE A 267 -11.40 0.08 -4.07
CA PHE A 267 -10.00 0.31 -3.69
C PHE A 267 -9.23 1.07 -4.79
N LEU A 268 -8.00 1.47 -4.51
CA LEU A 268 -7.17 2.27 -5.43
C LEU A 268 -6.85 1.56 -6.76
N ASP A 269 -6.88 0.24 -6.79
CA ASP A 269 -6.72 -0.55 -8.02
C ASP A 269 -8.04 -0.79 -8.78
N GLY A 270 -9.15 -0.21 -8.28
CA GLY A 270 -10.48 -0.37 -8.84
C GLY A 270 -11.19 -1.68 -8.47
N THR A 271 -10.58 -2.54 -7.64
CA THR A 271 -11.20 -3.78 -7.17
C THR A 271 -12.16 -3.55 -6.01
N LEU A 272 -12.97 -4.56 -5.70
CA LEU A 272 -13.88 -4.64 -4.56
C LEU A 272 -13.36 -5.66 -3.54
N PRO A 273 -13.85 -5.64 -2.29
CA PRO A 273 -13.55 -6.64 -1.27
C PRO A 273 -13.90 -8.06 -1.68
#